data_1815713b494899eecbe4b11db3f60d6e
#
_entry.id   1815713b494899eecbe4b11db3f60d6e
#
_cell.length_a   1.000
_cell.length_b   1.000
_cell.length_c   1.000
_cell.angle_alpha   90.00
_cell.angle_beta   90.00
_cell.angle_gamma   90.00
#
_symmetry.space_group_name_H-M   'P 1'
#
loop_
_entity.id
_entity.type
_entity.pdbx_description
1 polymer ?
#
loop_
_entity_poly.entity_id
_entity_poly.type
_entity_poly.pdbx_seq_one_letter_code
_entity_poly.pdbx_strand_id
1 'polypeptide(L)'
;MDPVTHGITGALLGKGYFSERYGKVATFACVLGAVFPDIDVTYEGFAEFVQHDPLAIVKYHRSITHSFVALPFFALLLAILTRAALPWVKRKYERFRDIESPPLLVLTLIYGIGIASHIVLDGMTSFGTRMWFPISNTRVAWDLLFIIDFSFTTVILAPQIIAWIYPHARPDATKSRARAVRMWIVFTAGTLVAWVMTRAAGYPFHLWVAGLISVLLALVFFGPAASGWGYRVTRAAWCQGGTVVAVAYLLGCAAAHHSALLRAKAFADQNHLVIDRMGALPIPPSLLDWGDAIRSADRLYESQFDLRDPRPPVFRVTPDSPPDPFIARAFQMPEVQLYWQFARFPSIMSFVDGNTHVVELGENRFSDGRRRGPQPFTYQVVFDKTGKVLEEGWLTSGMMQRSMRQMVPQPCLPGASAKNCQ
;
A
#
# COMPACT_ATOMS: atom_id res chain seq x y z
N MET A 1 3.11 -1.40 2.36
CA MET A 1 2.35 -2.23 1.42
C MET A 1 1.68 -3.35 2.22
N ASP A 2 0.83 -4.19 1.65
CA ASP A 2 0.23 -5.28 2.44
C ASP A 2 1.25 -6.40 2.75
N PRO A 3 1.15 -7.11 3.91
CA PRO A 3 2.13 -8.12 4.33
C PRO A 3 2.23 -9.33 3.37
N VAL A 4 1.15 -9.64 2.63
CA VAL A 4 1.14 -10.75 1.66
C VAL A 4 2.06 -10.43 0.49
N THR A 5 1.97 -9.22 -0.06
CA THR A 5 2.84 -8.74 -1.15
C THR A 5 4.30 -8.70 -0.72
N HIS A 6 4.61 -8.28 0.52
CA HIS A 6 5.97 -8.34 1.07
C HIS A 6 6.49 -9.78 1.13
N GLY A 7 5.69 -10.72 1.66
CA GLY A 7 6.06 -12.12 1.72
C GLY A 7 6.30 -12.75 0.34
N ILE A 8 5.45 -12.42 -0.65
CA ILE A 8 5.60 -12.89 -2.05
C ILE A 8 6.89 -12.31 -2.67
N THR A 9 7.22 -11.04 -2.40
CA THR A 9 8.47 -10.42 -2.85
C THR A 9 9.68 -11.11 -2.25
N GLY A 10 9.66 -11.35 -0.93
CA GLY A 10 10.71 -12.11 -0.26
C GLY A 10 10.88 -13.53 -0.83
N ALA A 11 9.77 -14.21 -1.16
CA ALA A 11 9.81 -15.52 -1.80
C ALA A 11 10.37 -15.46 -3.23
N LEU A 12 10.04 -14.42 -4.00
CA LEU A 12 10.57 -14.19 -5.35
C LEU A 12 12.10 -14.04 -5.30
N LEU A 13 12.59 -13.15 -4.43
CA LEU A 13 14.02 -12.89 -4.25
C LEU A 13 14.75 -14.12 -3.71
N GLY A 14 14.20 -14.77 -2.68
CA GLY A 14 14.77 -15.97 -2.08
C GLY A 14 14.92 -17.13 -3.08
N LYS A 15 13.90 -17.37 -3.91
CA LYS A 15 13.90 -18.41 -4.95
C LYS A 15 14.78 -18.04 -6.14
N GLY A 16 14.83 -16.76 -6.50
CA GLY A 16 15.57 -16.30 -7.68
C GLY A 16 17.09 -16.27 -7.47
N TYR A 17 17.54 -15.94 -6.26
CA TYR A 17 18.95 -15.60 -6.07
C TYR A 17 19.68 -16.46 -5.03
N PHE A 18 18.95 -17.11 -4.10
CA PHE A 18 19.61 -17.77 -2.97
C PHE A 18 19.29 -19.26 -2.83
N SER A 19 18.11 -19.72 -3.26
CA SER A 19 17.63 -21.08 -2.95
C SER A 19 18.42 -22.19 -3.66
N GLU A 20 19.02 -21.95 -4.81
CA GLU A 20 19.84 -22.96 -5.52
C GLU A 20 21.13 -23.27 -4.76
N ARG A 21 21.75 -22.27 -4.12
CA ARG A 21 22.99 -22.41 -3.37
C ARG A 21 22.80 -22.75 -1.90
N TYR A 22 21.76 -22.19 -1.27
CA TYR A 22 21.57 -22.23 0.18
C TYR A 22 20.27 -22.90 0.62
N GLY A 23 19.56 -23.52 -0.32
CA GLY A 23 18.37 -24.32 -0.04
C GLY A 23 17.15 -23.53 0.44
N LYS A 24 16.23 -24.26 1.08
CA LYS A 24 14.93 -23.70 1.53
C LYS A 24 15.07 -22.69 2.66
N VAL A 25 16.12 -22.82 3.49
CA VAL A 25 16.37 -21.87 4.60
C VAL A 25 16.58 -20.46 4.08
N ALA A 26 17.28 -20.32 2.95
CA ALA A 26 17.49 -19.01 2.33
C ALA A 26 16.17 -18.38 1.85
N THR A 27 15.28 -19.16 1.22
CA THR A 27 13.95 -18.65 0.84
C THR A 27 13.14 -18.25 2.06
N PHE A 28 13.13 -19.10 3.11
CA PHE A 28 12.43 -18.79 4.36
C PHE A 28 12.97 -17.52 5.02
N ALA A 29 14.29 -17.36 5.10
CA ALA A 29 14.92 -16.18 5.67
C ALA A 29 14.56 -14.90 4.90
N CYS A 30 14.55 -14.96 3.57
CA CYS A 30 14.17 -13.81 2.75
C CYS A 30 12.69 -13.43 2.93
N VAL A 31 11.78 -14.42 3.01
CA VAL A 31 10.36 -14.21 3.28
C VAL A 31 10.15 -13.62 4.66
N LEU A 32 10.76 -14.24 5.70
CA LEU A 32 10.62 -13.75 7.07
C LEU A 32 11.21 -12.35 7.23
N GLY A 33 12.36 -12.07 6.60
CA GLY A 33 12.92 -10.73 6.56
C GLY A 33 12.00 -9.72 5.88
N ALA A 34 11.34 -10.13 4.79
CA ALA A 34 10.41 -9.26 4.06
C ALA A 34 9.07 -8.99 4.80
N VAL A 35 8.71 -9.82 5.77
CA VAL A 35 7.47 -9.62 6.57
C VAL A 35 7.78 -9.05 7.96
N PHE A 36 9.01 -9.22 8.44
CA PHE A 36 9.40 -8.88 9.81
C PHE A 36 9.12 -7.41 10.20
N PRO A 37 9.36 -6.40 9.36
CA PRO A 37 9.13 -5.01 9.76
C PRO A 37 7.71 -4.73 10.25
N ASP A 38 6.69 -5.39 9.68
CA ASP A 38 5.27 -5.27 10.08
C ASP A 38 4.96 -5.81 11.48
N ILE A 39 5.97 -6.30 12.23
CA ILE A 39 5.80 -6.67 13.64
C ILE A 39 5.44 -5.44 14.48
N ASP A 40 5.70 -4.23 14.01
CA ASP A 40 5.33 -2.98 14.68
C ASP A 40 3.82 -2.83 14.90
N VAL A 41 2.98 -3.46 14.07
CA VAL A 41 1.52 -3.55 14.25
C VAL A 41 1.15 -4.13 15.62
N THR A 42 1.96 -5.05 16.17
CA THR A 42 1.72 -5.62 17.51
C THR A 42 1.92 -4.58 18.62
N TYR A 43 2.95 -3.74 18.49
CA TYR A 43 3.22 -2.67 19.44
C TYR A 43 2.25 -1.49 19.27
N GLU A 44 1.91 -1.16 18.04
CA GLU A 44 0.88 -0.19 17.70
C GLU A 44 -0.46 -0.58 18.33
N GLY A 45 -0.92 -1.83 18.10
CA GLY A 45 -2.15 -2.34 18.71
C GLY A 45 -2.10 -2.33 20.26
N PHE A 46 -0.96 -2.63 20.86
CA PHE A 46 -0.80 -2.52 22.30
C PHE A 46 -0.95 -1.05 22.77
N ALA A 47 -0.33 -0.10 22.10
CA ALA A 47 -0.44 1.32 22.44
C ALA A 47 -1.86 1.85 22.26
N GLU A 48 -2.54 1.45 21.19
CA GLU A 48 -3.92 1.84 20.92
C GLU A 48 -4.91 1.25 21.95
N PHE A 49 -4.87 -0.08 22.16
CA PHE A 49 -5.89 -0.76 22.98
C PHE A 49 -5.59 -0.73 24.47
N VAL A 50 -4.31 -0.73 24.89
CA VAL A 50 -3.93 -0.80 26.30
C VAL A 50 -3.58 0.57 26.88
N GLN A 51 -2.87 1.40 26.11
CA GLN A 51 -2.50 2.76 26.53
C GLN A 51 -3.54 3.83 26.12
N HIS A 52 -4.56 3.45 25.34
CA HIS A 52 -5.57 4.36 24.80
C HIS A 52 -4.98 5.53 24.00
N ASP A 53 -3.88 5.26 23.26
CA ASP A 53 -3.24 6.25 22.41
C ASP A 53 -3.90 6.28 21.02
N PRO A 54 -4.74 7.28 20.70
CA PRO A 54 -5.46 7.32 19.43
C PRO A 54 -4.53 7.56 18.23
N LEU A 55 -3.31 8.03 18.46
CA LEU A 55 -2.33 8.29 17.41
C LEU A 55 -1.21 7.23 17.34
N ALA A 56 -1.42 6.05 17.92
CA ALA A 56 -0.44 4.96 17.92
C ALA A 56 0.07 4.65 16.50
N ILE A 57 -0.81 4.57 15.51
CA ILE A 57 -0.46 4.36 14.10
C ILE A 57 0.45 5.47 13.55
N VAL A 58 0.24 6.72 13.94
CA VAL A 58 1.09 7.84 13.50
C VAL A 58 2.45 7.80 14.20
N LYS A 59 2.49 7.42 15.48
CA LYS A 59 3.72 7.40 16.30
C LYS A 59 4.63 6.23 15.95
N TYR A 60 4.06 5.03 15.84
CA TYR A 60 4.84 3.79 15.89
C TYR A 60 4.90 3.06 14.55
N HIS A 61 3.83 3.13 13.73
CA HIS A 61 3.81 2.43 12.44
C HIS A 61 4.87 2.97 11.49
N ARG A 62 5.61 2.06 10.87
CA ARG A 62 6.72 2.31 9.94
C ARG A 62 7.82 3.19 10.54
N SER A 63 8.24 2.85 11.76
CA SER A 63 9.32 3.54 12.47
C SER A 63 10.61 2.71 12.49
N ILE A 64 11.08 2.26 13.68
CA ILE A 64 12.39 1.62 13.86
C ILE A 64 12.56 0.32 13.07
N THR A 65 11.52 -0.50 12.97
CA THR A 65 11.55 -1.76 12.21
C THR A 65 11.64 -1.54 10.70
N HIS A 66 11.21 -0.37 10.23
CA HIS A 66 11.24 0.05 8.83
C HIS A 66 12.41 1.00 8.52
N SER A 67 13.48 0.96 9.33
CA SER A 67 14.64 1.82 9.16
C SER A 67 15.85 1.09 8.60
N PHE A 68 16.51 1.69 7.61
CA PHE A 68 17.80 1.21 7.12
C PHE A 68 18.90 1.28 8.19
N VAL A 69 18.77 2.18 9.17
CA VAL A 69 19.72 2.29 10.28
C VAL A 69 19.65 1.07 11.20
N ALA A 70 18.42 0.58 11.47
CA ALA A 70 18.20 -0.58 12.31
C ALA A 70 18.26 -1.93 11.56
N LEU A 71 18.19 -1.92 10.23
CA LEU A 71 18.19 -3.11 9.38
C LEU A 71 19.35 -4.08 9.70
N PRO A 72 20.62 -3.67 9.81
CA PRO A 72 21.73 -4.60 10.09
C PRO A 72 21.55 -5.33 11.42
N PHE A 73 21.04 -4.62 12.44
CA PHE A 73 20.77 -5.20 13.76
C PHE A 73 19.67 -6.28 13.68
N PHE A 74 18.54 -5.97 13.08
CA PHE A 74 17.45 -6.95 12.95
C PHE A 74 17.80 -8.11 12.04
N ALA A 75 18.53 -7.88 10.96
CA ALA A 75 19.00 -8.95 10.08
C ALA A 75 19.92 -9.94 10.81
N LEU A 76 20.87 -9.43 11.61
CA LEU A 76 21.77 -10.25 12.42
C LEU A 76 21.01 -11.00 13.51
N LEU A 77 20.10 -10.33 14.22
CA LEU A 77 19.25 -10.94 15.26
C LEU A 77 18.46 -12.11 14.69
N LEU A 78 17.75 -11.92 13.56
CA LEU A 78 16.97 -12.98 12.92
C LEU A 78 17.85 -14.14 12.44
N ALA A 79 19.04 -13.85 11.94
CA ALA A 79 20.00 -14.87 11.53
C ALA A 79 20.48 -15.72 12.72
N ILE A 80 20.81 -15.09 13.87
CA ILE A 80 21.19 -15.77 15.10
C ILE A 80 20.02 -16.65 15.61
N LEU A 81 18.82 -16.09 15.71
CA LEU A 81 17.62 -16.81 16.16
C LEU A 81 17.32 -18.02 15.27
N THR A 82 17.41 -17.87 13.96
CA THR A 82 17.21 -18.98 13.02
C THR A 82 18.23 -20.09 13.23
N ARG A 83 19.52 -19.76 13.40
CA ARG A 83 20.57 -20.75 13.67
C ARG A 83 20.40 -21.43 15.02
N ALA A 84 19.99 -20.71 16.04
CA ALA A 84 19.72 -21.26 17.37
C ALA A 84 18.48 -22.19 17.38
N ALA A 85 17.44 -21.84 16.63
CA ALA A 85 16.22 -22.64 16.55
C ALA A 85 16.36 -23.89 15.67
N LEU A 86 17.24 -23.86 14.65
CA LEU A 86 17.35 -24.93 13.66
C LEU A 86 17.66 -26.33 14.25
N PRO A 87 18.57 -26.51 15.23
CA PRO A 87 18.81 -27.80 15.84
C PRO A 87 17.57 -28.40 16.54
N TRP A 88 16.77 -27.55 17.18
CA TRP A 88 15.49 -27.95 17.78
C TRP A 88 14.48 -28.39 16.72
N VAL A 89 14.34 -27.61 15.63
CA VAL A 89 13.45 -27.92 14.48
C VAL A 89 13.83 -29.26 13.85
N LYS A 90 15.14 -29.51 13.64
CA LYS A 90 15.67 -30.76 13.09
C LYS A 90 15.35 -31.98 13.97
N ARG A 91 15.39 -31.80 15.29
CA ARG A 91 15.07 -32.88 16.25
C ARG A 91 13.58 -33.19 16.28
N LYS A 92 12.74 -32.14 16.19
CA LYS A 92 11.29 -32.29 16.30
C LYS A 92 10.62 -32.75 15.02
N TYR A 93 11.17 -32.41 13.85
CA TYR A 93 10.53 -32.67 12.55
C TYR A 93 11.49 -33.37 11.61
N GLU A 94 11.27 -34.65 11.30
CA GLU A 94 12.12 -35.45 10.40
C GLU A 94 12.31 -34.84 9.01
N ARG A 95 11.27 -34.22 8.44
CA ARG A 95 11.33 -33.55 7.13
C ARG A 95 12.36 -32.43 7.02
N PHE A 96 12.89 -31.96 8.14
CA PHE A 96 13.87 -30.86 8.23
C PHE A 96 15.26 -31.36 8.67
N ARG A 97 15.44 -32.67 8.91
CA ARG A 97 16.69 -33.24 9.45
C ARG A 97 17.92 -32.90 8.62
N ASP A 98 17.78 -32.94 7.29
CA ASP A 98 18.91 -32.73 6.36
C ASP A 98 19.06 -31.27 5.89
N ILE A 99 18.33 -30.34 6.50
CA ILE A 99 18.42 -28.94 6.14
C ILE A 99 19.67 -28.31 6.74
N GLU A 100 20.54 -27.77 5.89
CA GLU A 100 21.72 -27.00 6.34
C GLU A 100 21.39 -25.50 6.42
N SER A 101 22.01 -24.84 7.42
CA SER A 101 21.93 -23.39 7.53
C SER A 101 23.09 -22.76 6.76
N PRO A 102 22.83 -21.68 6.01
CA PRO A 102 23.91 -20.88 5.46
C PRO A 102 24.86 -20.35 6.55
N PRO A 103 26.10 -19.99 6.22
CA PRO A 103 26.98 -19.26 7.14
C PRO A 103 26.28 -18.03 7.71
N LEU A 104 26.61 -17.65 8.96
CA LEU A 104 25.91 -16.57 9.66
C LEU A 104 25.87 -15.27 8.85
N LEU A 105 27.01 -14.85 8.30
CA LEU A 105 27.08 -13.63 7.47
C LEU A 105 26.14 -13.70 6.26
N VAL A 106 26.12 -14.86 5.56
CA VAL A 106 25.25 -15.05 4.38
C VAL A 106 23.78 -15.00 4.78
N LEU A 107 23.43 -15.65 5.90
CA LEU A 107 22.07 -15.64 6.42
C LEU A 107 21.63 -14.22 6.83
N THR A 108 22.53 -13.47 7.48
CA THR A 108 22.31 -12.06 7.81
C THR A 108 22.06 -11.21 6.55
N LEU A 109 22.86 -11.40 5.49
CA LEU A 109 22.66 -10.69 4.21
C LEU A 109 21.31 -11.04 3.57
N ILE A 110 20.90 -12.30 3.63
CA ILE A 110 19.60 -12.74 3.07
C ILE A 110 18.44 -12.08 3.84
N TYR A 111 18.50 -12.07 5.17
CA TYR A 111 17.53 -11.33 6.00
C TYR A 111 17.55 -9.84 5.69
N GLY A 112 18.73 -9.25 5.56
CA GLY A 112 18.90 -7.85 5.21
C GLY A 112 18.25 -7.48 3.87
N ILE A 113 18.39 -8.33 2.85
CA ILE A 113 17.74 -8.14 1.55
C ILE A 113 16.21 -8.24 1.68
N GLY A 114 15.69 -9.18 2.48
CA GLY A 114 14.27 -9.27 2.78
C GLY A 114 13.74 -7.98 3.43
N ILE A 115 14.38 -7.54 4.52
CA ILE A 115 14.01 -6.31 5.24
C ILE A 115 14.14 -5.08 4.31
N ALA A 116 15.22 -4.97 3.54
CA ALA A 116 15.41 -3.86 2.61
C ALA A 116 14.32 -3.80 1.54
N SER A 117 13.92 -4.97 0.98
CA SER A 117 12.84 -5.03 0.00
C SER A 117 11.52 -4.54 0.58
N HIS A 118 11.23 -4.84 1.85
CA HIS A 118 10.06 -4.34 2.57
C HIS A 118 10.10 -2.81 2.69
N ILE A 119 11.19 -2.26 3.25
CA ILE A 119 11.36 -0.81 3.46
C ILE A 119 11.20 -0.04 2.15
N VAL A 120 11.80 -0.54 1.06
CA VAL A 120 11.72 0.08 -0.27
C VAL A 120 10.29 0.07 -0.80
N LEU A 121 9.61 -1.09 -0.75
CA LEU A 121 8.22 -1.20 -1.23
C LEU A 121 7.26 -0.31 -0.41
N ASP A 122 7.49 -0.18 0.88
CA ASP A 122 6.70 0.69 1.73
C ASP A 122 6.92 2.17 1.43
N GLY A 123 8.15 2.55 1.09
CA GLY A 123 8.46 3.89 0.61
C GLY A 123 7.81 4.21 -0.74
N MET A 124 7.45 3.21 -1.54
CA MET A 124 6.73 3.41 -2.79
C MET A 124 5.24 3.72 -2.59
N THR A 125 4.70 3.53 -1.38
CA THR A 125 3.30 3.83 -1.08
C THR A 125 3.13 5.25 -0.52
N SER A 126 1.90 5.79 -0.61
CA SER A 126 1.59 7.15 -0.16
C SER A 126 1.57 7.34 1.35
N PHE A 127 1.53 6.26 2.14
CA PHE A 127 1.59 6.36 3.61
C PHE A 127 2.93 6.90 4.09
N GLY A 128 4.01 6.53 3.40
CA GLY A 128 5.37 6.93 3.71
C GLY A 128 6.01 6.12 4.84
N THR A 129 7.34 6.08 4.85
CA THR A 129 8.16 5.25 5.74
C THR A 129 9.31 6.06 6.30
N ARG A 130 9.59 5.94 7.61
CA ARG A 130 10.71 6.61 8.27
C ARG A 130 12.02 5.85 8.04
N MET A 131 12.47 5.83 6.78
CA MET A 131 13.61 5.02 6.35
C MET A 131 14.91 5.28 7.10
N TRP A 132 15.04 6.47 7.72
CA TRP A 132 16.26 6.91 8.39
C TRP A 132 16.09 7.12 9.89
N PHE A 133 15.00 6.60 10.47
CA PHE A 133 14.78 6.67 11.91
C PHE A 133 15.89 5.91 12.67
N PRO A 134 16.44 6.38 13.82
CA PRO A 134 16.08 7.60 14.56
C PRO A 134 16.82 8.87 14.10
N ILE A 135 17.69 8.80 13.08
CA ILE A 135 18.47 9.95 12.58
C ILE A 135 17.55 11.03 12.01
N SER A 136 16.47 10.62 11.32
CA SER A 136 15.47 11.52 10.77
C SER A 136 14.06 10.96 10.97
N ASN A 137 13.13 11.83 11.34
CA ASN A 137 11.69 11.53 11.43
C ASN A 137 10.94 11.72 10.11
N THR A 138 11.63 12.16 9.04
CA THR A 138 11.00 12.38 7.74
C THR A 138 10.46 11.09 7.17
N ARG A 139 9.18 11.10 6.78
CA ARG A 139 8.55 10.00 6.04
C ARG A 139 8.82 10.15 4.55
N VAL A 140 9.50 9.18 3.98
CA VAL A 140 9.72 9.09 2.54
C VAL A 140 8.52 8.39 1.91
N ALA A 141 7.86 9.06 0.98
CA ALA A 141 6.76 8.52 0.19
C ALA A 141 6.97 8.89 -1.27
N TRP A 142 7.12 7.88 -2.13
CA TRP A 142 7.33 8.09 -3.57
C TRP A 142 6.04 8.08 -4.37
N ASP A 143 4.92 7.71 -3.76
CA ASP A 143 3.58 7.69 -4.37
C ASP A 143 3.50 6.89 -5.70
N LEU A 144 4.20 5.77 -5.78
CA LEU A 144 4.25 4.94 -7.00
C LEU A 144 3.22 3.81 -7.01
N LEU A 145 2.91 3.27 -5.82
CA LEU A 145 2.04 2.12 -5.67
C LEU A 145 0.92 2.42 -4.67
N PHE A 146 -0.28 1.94 -5.00
CA PHE A 146 -1.34 1.86 -3.99
C PHE A 146 -0.97 0.83 -2.91
N ILE A 147 -1.47 1.03 -1.68
CA ILE A 147 -1.11 0.18 -0.53
C ILE A 147 -1.46 -1.30 -0.74
N ILE A 148 -2.50 -1.61 -1.51
CA ILE A 148 -2.89 -2.95 -1.95
C ILE A 148 -2.97 -2.93 -3.49
N ASP A 149 -1.85 -3.20 -4.16
CA ASP A 149 -1.77 -3.24 -5.62
C ASP A 149 -1.81 -4.68 -6.12
N PHE A 150 -2.99 -5.13 -6.54
CA PHE A 150 -3.19 -6.47 -7.10
C PHE A 150 -2.41 -6.69 -8.40
N SER A 151 -2.15 -5.64 -9.19
CA SER A 151 -1.38 -5.75 -10.44
C SER A 151 0.07 -6.06 -10.12
N PHE A 152 0.69 -5.30 -9.22
CA PHE A 152 2.05 -5.57 -8.77
C PHE A 152 2.16 -6.94 -8.09
N THR A 153 1.22 -7.28 -7.20
CA THR A 153 1.18 -8.59 -6.55
C THR A 153 1.11 -9.74 -7.58
N THR A 154 0.31 -9.58 -8.65
CA THR A 154 0.23 -10.56 -9.73
C THR A 154 1.56 -10.67 -10.48
N VAL A 155 2.20 -9.56 -10.79
CA VAL A 155 3.50 -9.53 -11.50
C VAL A 155 4.57 -10.32 -10.74
N ILE A 156 4.65 -10.19 -9.41
CA ILE A 156 5.65 -10.91 -8.60
C ILE A 156 5.25 -12.35 -8.27
N LEU A 157 3.96 -12.68 -8.28
CA LEU A 157 3.44 -14.00 -7.96
C LEU A 157 3.44 -14.94 -9.16
N ALA A 158 3.05 -14.46 -10.35
CA ALA A 158 2.90 -15.29 -11.55
C ALA A 158 4.14 -16.12 -11.92
N PRO A 159 5.38 -15.57 -11.94
CA PRO A 159 6.57 -16.35 -12.26
C PRO A 159 6.84 -17.48 -11.26
N GLN A 160 6.48 -17.28 -10.00
CA GLN A 160 6.63 -18.31 -8.96
C GLN A 160 5.62 -19.46 -9.15
N ILE A 161 4.39 -19.13 -9.56
CA ILE A 161 3.36 -20.11 -9.89
C ILE A 161 3.77 -20.89 -11.14
N ILE A 162 4.24 -20.23 -12.19
CA ILE A 162 4.70 -20.87 -13.42
C ILE A 162 5.86 -21.84 -13.12
N ALA A 163 6.84 -21.39 -12.34
CA ALA A 163 7.96 -22.23 -11.91
C ALA A 163 7.53 -23.45 -11.07
N TRP A 164 6.41 -23.35 -10.34
CA TRP A 164 5.83 -24.48 -9.61
C TRP A 164 5.01 -25.41 -10.50
N ILE A 165 4.32 -24.86 -11.51
CA ILE A 165 3.58 -25.65 -12.50
C ILE A 165 4.55 -26.47 -13.34
N TYR A 166 5.67 -25.89 -13.80
CA TYR A 166 6.65 -26.48 -14.72
C TYR A 166 8.00 -26.72 -14.04
N PRO A 167 8.14 -27.74 -13.18
CA PRO A 167 9.39 -28.01 -12.48
C PRO A 167 10.46 -28.53 -13.45
N HIS A 168 11.54 -27.77 -13.62
CA HIS A 168 12.66 -28.11 -14.50
C HIS A 168 13.32 -29.46 -14.15
N ALA A 169 13.58 -29.70 -12.85
CA ALA A 169 14.32 -30.89 -12.40
C ALA A 169 13.56 -32.23 -12.55
N ARG A 170 12.24 -32.19 -12.58
CA ARG A 170 11.38 -33.38 -12.68
C ARG A 170 10.14 -33.05 -13.50
N PRO A 171 10.26 -32.98 -14.84
CA PRO A 171 9.14 -32.74 -15.73
C PRO A 171 8.09 -33.83 -15.61
N ASP A 172 6.84 -33.46 -15.41
CA ASP A 172 5.69 -34.35 -15.35
C ASP A 172 4.50 -33.62 -15.98
N ALA A 173 4.21 -33.93 -17.20
CA ALA A 173 3.17 -33.25 -17.99
C ALA A 173 1.78 -33.39 -17.37
N THR A 174 1.45 -34.54 -16.80
CA THR A 174 0.14 -34.79 -16.16
C THR A 174 -0.03 -33.95 -14.92
N LYS A 175 0.98 -33.94 -14.03
CA LYS A 175 0.94 -33.10 -12.83
C LYS A 175 0.98 -31.60 -13.15
N SER A 176 1.75 -31.21 -14.16
CA SER A 176 1.81 -29.81 -14.60
C SER A 176 0.47 -29.33 -15.15
N ARG A 177 -0.19 -30.18 -15.99
CA ARG A 177 -1.55 -29.86 -16.47
C ARG A 177 -2.55 -29.71 -15.33
N ALA A 178 -2.54 -30.66 -14.38
CA ALA A 178 -3.43 -30.58 -13.20
C ALA A 178 -3.18 -29.33 -12.35
N ARG A 179 -1.91 -28.92 -12.16
CA ARG A 179 -1.55 -27.67 -11.46
C ARG A 179 -2.01 -26.44 -12.23
N ALA A 180 -1.78 -26.39 -13.54
CA ALA A 180 -2.21 -25.29 -14.40
C ALA A 180 -3.73 -25.12 -14.37
N VAL A 181 -4.51 -26.22 -14.50
CA VAL A 181 -5.98 -26.18 -14.40
C VAL A 181 -6.42 -25.68 -13.03
N ARG A 182 -5.81 -26.19 -11.95
CA ARG A 182 -6.14 -25.75 -10.59
C ARG A 182 -5.91 -24.23 -10.41
N MET A 183 -4.75 -23.73 -10.84
CA MET A 183 -4.45 -22.31 -10.73
C MET A 183 -5.36 -21.46 -11.60
N TRP A 184 -5.63 -21.88 -12.82
CA TRP A 184 -6.57 -21.19 -13.69
C TRP A 184 -7.97 -21.10 -13.07
N ILE A 185 -8.49 -22.20 -12.50
CA ILE A 185 -9.79 -22.20 -11.82
C ILE A 185 -9.78 -21.25 -10.61
N VAL A 186 -8.75 -21.33 -9.75
CA VAL A 186 -8.65 -20.49 -8.52
C VAL A 186 -8.62 -19.01 -8.88
N PHE A 187 -7.79 -18.61 -9.83
CA PHE A 187 -7.68 -17.20 -10.21
C PHE A 187 -8.89 -16.68 -10.98
N THR A 188 -9.50 -17.53 -11.84
CA THR A 188 -10.75 -17.18 -12.53
C THR A 188 -11.90 -17.03 -11.54
N ALA A 189 -12.02 -17.94 -10.57
CA ALA A 189 -13.02 -17.82 -9.50
C ALA A 189 -12.78 -16.55 -8.66
N GLY A 190 -11.53 -16.26 -8.29
CA GLY A 190 -11.17 -15.02 -7.60
C GLY A 190 -11.56 -13.77 -8.39
N THR A 191 -11.34 -13.77 -9.70
CA THR A 191 -11.74 -12.66 -10.58
C THR A 191 -13.27 -12.50 -10.64
N LEU A 192 -14.03 -13.61 -10.66
CA LEU A 192 -15.50 -13.56 -10.61
C LEU A 192 -16.01 -13.06 -9.27
N VAL A 193 -15.40 -13.46 -8.15
CA VAL A 193 -15.72 -12.92 -6.83
C VAL A 193 -15.44 -11.42 -6.79
N ALA A 194 -14.29 -10.98 -7.27
CA ALA A 194 -13.97 -9.56 -7.37
C ALA A 194 -14.97 -8.79 -8.24
N TRP A 195 -15.43 -9.39 -9.35
CA TRP A 195 -16.47 -8.81 -10.19
C TRP A 195 -17.80 -8.65 -9.43
N VAL A 196 -18.24 -9.67 -8.69
CA VAL A 196 -19.46 -9.59 -7.86
C VAL A 196 -19.33 -8.48 -6.81
N MET A 197 -18.20 -8.45 -6.09
CA MET A 197 -17.96 -7.47 -5.02
C MET A 197 -17.93 -6.04 -5.54
N THR A 198 -17.25 -5.78 -6.65
CA THR A 198 -17.17 -4.45 -7.26
C THR A 198 -18.52 -4.00 -7.80
N ARG A 199 -19.30 -4.91 -8.40
CA ARG A 199 -20.68 -4.62 -8.84
C ARG A 199 -21.60 -4.30 -7.66
N ALA A 200 -21.51 -5.06 -6.57
CA ALA A 200 -22.28 -4.80 -5.35
C ALA A 200 -21.90 -3.45 -4.70
N ALA A 201 -20.65 -3.03 -4.83
CA ALA A 201 -20.16 -1.73 -4.36
C ALA A 201 -20.49 -0.57 -5.33
N GLY A 202 -21.20 -0.81 -6.45
CA GLY A 202 -21.59 0.21 -7.41
C GLY A 202 -20.52 0.60 -8.44
N TYR A 203 -19.38 -0.13 -8.50
CA TYR A 203 -18.33 0.16 -9.48
C TYR A 203 -18.62 -0.49 -10.85
N PRO A 204 -18.33 0.20 -11.99
CA PRO A 204 -18.58 -0.31 -13.34
C PRO A 204 -17.52 -1.32 -13.77
N PHE A 205 -17.55 -2.54 -13.21
CA PHE A 205 -16.71 -3.63 -13.69
C PHE A 205 -17.51 -4.56 -14.60
N HIS A 206 -17.15 -4.62 -15.87
CA HIS A 206 -17.88 -5.38 -16.87
C HIS A 206 -17.45 -6.86 -16.88
N LEU A 207 -18.43 -7.78 -17.01
CA LEU A 207 -18.18 -9.23 -17.03
C LEU A 207 -17.20 -9.68 -18.12
N TRP A 208 -17.22 -9.01 -19.30
CA TRP A 208 -16.28 -9.33 -20.37
C TRP A 208 -14.82 -9.11 -19.99
N VAL A 209 -14.53 -8.15 -19.07
CA VAL A 209 -13.18 -7.92 -18.55
C VAL A 209 -12.73 -9.12 -17.69
N ALA A 210 -13.63 -9.67 -16.87
CA ALA A 210 -13.34 -10.89 -16.12
C ALA A 210 -13.08 -12.09 -17.06
N GLY A 211 -13.83 -12.19 -18.15
CA GLY A 211 -13.60 -13.17 -19.21
C GLY A 211 -12.22 -13.00 -19.89
N LEU A 212 -11.86 -11.77 -20.25
CA LEU A 212 -10.54 -11.48 -20.81
C LEU A 212 -9.40 -11.84 -19.86
N ILE A 213 -9.52 -11.50 -18.58
CA ILE A 213 -8.54 -11.88 -17.56
C ILE A 213 -8.42 -13.40 -17.48
N SER A 214 -9.54 -14.15 -17.50
CA SER A 214 -9.51 -15.62 -17.48
C SER A 214 -8.78 -16.20 -18.69
N VAL A 215 -8.98 -15.63 -19.89
CA VAL A 215 -8.27 -16.04 -21.11
C VAL A 215 -6.78 -15.75 -21.00
N LEU A 216 -6.39 -14.55 -20.52
CA LEU A 216 -4.99 -14.21 -20.32
C LEU A 216 -4.32 -15.12 -19.27
N LEU A 217 -5.01 -15.46 -18.20
CA LEU A 217 -4.54 -16.45 -17.22
C LEU A 217 -4.37 -17.84 -17.84
N ALA A 218 -5.28 -18.25 -18.73
CA ALA A 218 -5.12 -19.51 -19.46
C ALA A 218 -3.86 -19.50 -20.35
N LEU A 219 -3.62 -18.42 -21.08
CA LEU A 219 -2.41 -18.25 -21.90
C LEU A 219 -1.14 -18.31 -21.04
N VAL A 220 -1.12 -17.65 -19.88
CA VAL A 220 0.02 -17.64 -18.95
C VAL A 220 0.27 -19.03 -18.36
N PHE A 221 -0.79 -19.74 -17.95
CA PHE A 221 -0.63 -21.03 -17.27
C PHE A 221 -0.49 -22.23 -18.21
N PHE A 222 -1.02 -22.17 -19.43
CA PHE A 222 -0.95 -23.28 -20.40
C PHE A 222 0.03 -23.04 -21.55
N GLY A 223 0.33 -21.78 -21.88
CA GLY A 223 1.24 -21.43 -22.98
C GLY A 223 2.63 -22.06 -22.87
N PRO A 224 3.29 -22.08 -21.70
CA PRO A 224 4.59 -22.72 -21.53
C PRO A 224 4.56 -24.24 -21.79
N ALA A 225 3.41 -24.92 -21.62
CA ALA A 225 3.27 -26.34 -21.96
C ALA A 225 3.10 -26.55 -23.45
N ALA A 226 2.29 -25.75 -24.14
CA ALA A 226 1.98 -25.87 -25.56
C ALA A 226 3.24 -25.77 -26.42
N SER A 227 4.20 -24.96 -26.05
CA SER A 227 5.48 -24.80 -26.74
C SER A 227 6.63 -25.62 -26.14
N GLY A 228 6.39 -26.35 -25.04
CA GLY A 228 7.37 -27.22 -24.36
C GLY A 228 8.54 -26.50 -23.69
N TRP A 229 8.60 -25.17 -23.76
CA TRP A 229 9.71 -24.37 -23.19
C TRP A 229 9.61 -24.20 -21.66
N GLY A 230 8.41 -24.32 -21.09
CA GLY A 230 8.20 -24.11 -19.65
C GLY A 230 9.08 -25.01 -18.76
N TYR A 231 9.40 -26.23 -19.22
CA TYR A 231 10.29 -27.14 -18.48
C TYR A 231 11.78 -26.85 -18.67
N ARG A 232 12.15 -26.04 -19.67
CA ARG A 232 13.55 -25.68 -19.96
C ARG A 232 14.09 -24.58 -19.05
N VAL A 233 13.19 -23.82 -18.43
CA VAL A 233 13.53 -22.67 -17.57
C VAL A 233 13.62 -23.12 -16.12
N THR A 234 14.73 -22.82 -15.46
CA THR A 234 14.91 -23.12 -14.01
C THR A 234 13.99 -22.27 -13.15
N ARG A 235 13.75 -22.71 -11.91
CA ARG A 235 12.98 -21.90 -10.94
C ARG A 235 13.62 -20.55 -10.70
N ALA A 236 14.94 -20.52 -10.57
CA ALA A 236 15.67 -19.27 -10.36
C ALA A 236 15.48 -18.32 -11.54
N ALA A 237 15.63 -18.81 -12.78
CA ALA A 237 15.45 -17.99 -13.97
C ALA A 237 14.02 -17.42 -14.09
N TRP A 238 12.99 -18.20 -13.76
CA TRP A 238 11.60 -17.70 -13.68
C TRP A 238 11.47 -16.55 -12.68
N CYS A 239 12.03 -16.74 -11.47
CA CYS A 239 11.94 -15.73 -10.42
C CYS A 239 12.80 -14.48 -10.73
N GLN A 240 13.97 -14.66 -11.35
CA GLN A 240 14.80 -13.55 -11.81
C GLN A 240 14.10 -12.75 -12.91
N GLY A 241 13.50 -13.43 -13.90
CA GLY A 241 12.65 -12.78 -14.90
C GLY A 241 11.48 -12.02 -14.27
N GLY A 242 10.84 -12.62 -13.26
CA GLY A 242 9.80 -11.94 -12.48
C GLY A 242 10.29 -10.69 -11.77
N THR A 243 11.52 -10.71 -11.24
CA THR A 243 12.14 -9.50 -10.64
C THR A 243 12.35 -8.40 -11.69
N VAL A 244 12.81 -8.77 -12.88
CA VAL A 244 12.99 -7.81 -13.99
C VAL A 244 11.64 -7.17 -14.39
N VAL A 245 10.59 -7.99 -14.53
CA VAL A 245 9.24 -7.49 -14.86
C VAL A 245 8.69 -6.60 -13.74
N ALA A 246 8.92 -6.97 -12.46
CA ALA A 246 8.53 -6.13 -11.33
C ALA A 246 9.23 -4.77 -11.35
N VAL A 247 10.53 -4.72 -11.63
CA VAL A 247 11.27 -3.46 -11.79
C VAL A 247 10.73 -2.65 -12.96
N ALA A 248 10.46 -3.29 -14.12
CA ALA A 248 9.86 -2.61 -15.27
C ALA A 248 8.49 -2.03 -14.95
N TYR A 249 7.64 -2.76 -14.19
CA TYR A 249 6.37 -2.27 -13.70
C TYR A 249 6.53 -1.02 -12.82
N LEU A 250 7.47 -1.04 -11.88
CA LEU A 250 7.75 0.10 -11.01
C LEU A 250 8.27 1.33 -11.78
N LEU A 251 9.10 1.11 -12.80
CA LEU A 251 9.53 2.19 -13.70
C LEU A 251 8.36 2.75 -14.50
N GLY A 252 7.43 1.89 -14.94
CA GLY A 252 6.17 2.32 -15.55
C GLY A 252 5.32 3.17 -14.60
N CYS A 253 5.18 2.76 -13.33
CA CYS A 253 4.50 3.57 -12.31
C CYS A 253 5.19 4.91 -12.07
N ALA A 254 6.52 4.96 -12.07
CA ALA A 254 7.27 6.21 -11.93
C ALA A 254 7.04 7.16 -13.12
N ALA A 255 7.00 6.64 -14.35
CA ALA A 255 6.68 7.44 -15.53
C ALA A 255 5.22 7.94 -15.50
N ALA A 256 4.28 7.09 -15.06
CA ALA A 256 2.89 7.45 -14.88
C ALA A 256 2.71 8.54 -13.80
N HIS A 257 3.36 8.38 -12.65
CA HIS A 257 3.39 9.38 -11.58
C HIS A 257 3.91 10.74 -12.08
N HIS A 258 5.03 10.73 -12.81
CA HIS A 258 5.57 11.97 -13.40
C HIS A 258 4.57 12.63 -14.34
N SER A 259 3.88 11.86 -15.17
CA SER A 259 2.86 12.38 -16.10
C SER A 259 1.64 12.95 -15.35
N ALA A 260 1.23 12.33 -14.25
CA ALA A 260 0.17 12.83 -13.38
C ALA A 260 0.57 14.16 -12.73
N LEU A 261 1.78 14.25 -12.14
CA LEU A 261 2.30 15.49 -11.57
C LEU A 261 2.35 16.65 -12.59
N LEU A 262 2.69 16.37 -13.87
CA LEU A 262 2.68 17.40 -14.90
C LEU A 262 1.27 17.95 -15.15
N ARG A 263 0.23 17.12 -15.08
CA ARG A 263 -1.16 17.55 -15.20
C ARG A 263 -1.60 18.41 -14.01
N ALA A 264 -1.25 18.00 -12.79
CA ALA A 264 -1.49 18.79 -11.58
C ALA A 264 -0.81 20.17 -11.66
N LYS A 265 0.46 20.19 -12.10
CA LYS A 265 1.21 21.41 -12.27
C LYS A 265 0.59 22.32 -13.32
N ALA A 266 0.20 21.79 -14.47
CA ALA A 266 -0.47 22.57 -15.53
C ALA A 266 -1.76 23.24 -15.02
N PHE A 267 -2.56 22.53 -14.21
CA PHE A 267 -3.75 23.12 -13.58
C PHE A 267 -3.38 24.26 -12.62
N ALA A 268 -2.37 24.03 -11.76
CA ALA A 268 -1.94 25.05 -10.80
C ALA A 268 -1.43 26.32 -11.52
N ASP A 269 -0.61 26.15 -12.57
CA ASP A 269 -0.07 27.25 -13.37
C ASP A 269 -1.19 28.05 -14.07
N GLN A 270 -2.18 27.35 -14.68
CA GLN A 270 -3.32 27.97 -15.34
C GLN A 270 -4.22 28.78 -14.38
N ASN A 271 -4.32 28.34 -13.13
CA ASN A 271 -5.14 28.99 -12.12
C ASN A 271 -4.33 29.93 -11.19
N HIS A 272 -3.04 30.16 -11.49
CA HIS A 272 -2.14 31.02 -10.72
C HIS A 272 -2.07 30.64 -9.23
N LEU A 273 -2.11 29.33 -8.91
CA LEU A 273 -2.08 28.85 -7.53
C LEU A 273 -0.66 28.94 -6.96
N VAL A 274 -0.56 29.44 -5.74
CA VAL A 274 0.67 29.31 -4.94
C VAL A 274 0.67 27.92 -4.30
N ILE A 275 1.57 27.06 -4.75
CA ILE A 275 1.60 25.66 -4.31
C ILE A 275 2.37 25.54 -3.01
N ASP A 276 1.66 25.19 -1.92
CA ASP A 276 2.29 24.80 -0.67
C ASP A 276 2.73 23.34 -0.69
N ARG A 277 1.86 22.46 -1.19
CA ARG A 277 2.13 21.02 -1.39
C ARG A 277 1.39 20.52 -2.62
N MET A 278 2.02 19.61 -3.35
CA MET A 278 1.42 18.94 -4.51
C MET A 278 1.86 17.48 -4.55
N GLY A 279 0.96 16.59 -4.96
CA GLY A 279 1.24 15.18 -5.16
C GLY A 279 0.26 14.55 -6.12
N ALA A 280 0.73 13.51 -6.79
CA ALA A 280 -0.09 12.59 -7.56
C ALA A 280 -0.10 11.25 -6.81
N LEU A 281 -1.28 10.73 -6.55
CA LEU A 281 -1.53 9.59 -5.68
C LEU A 281 -2.06 8.43 -6.52
N PRO A 282 -1.46 7.24 -6.47
CA PRO A 282 -1.91 6.12 -7.28
C PRO A 282 -3.26 5.59 -6.80
N ILE A 283 -4.16 5.32 -7.74
CA ILE A 283 -5.44 4.64 -7.53
C ILE A 283 -5.35 3.28 -8.22
N PRO A 284 -5.85 2.18 -7.63
CA PRO A 284 -5.77 0.88 -8.28
C PRO A 284 -6.55 0.82 -9.61
N PRO A 285 -5.92 0.33 -10.69
CA PRO A 285 -4.53 -0.11 -10.85
C PRO A 285 -3.55 1.05 -11.02
N SER A 286 -2.44 1.04 -10.27
CA SER A 286 -1.50 2.16 -10.10
C SER A 286 -0.84 2.71 -11.39
N LEU A 287 -0.93 2.03 -12.52
CA LEU A 287 -0.36 2.50 -13.79
C LEU A 287 -1.24 3.53 -14.53
N LEU A 288 -2.56 3.48 -14.34
CA LEU A 288 -3.50 4.17 -15.20
C LEU A 288 -4.31 5.24 -14.48
N ASP A 289 -4.78 4.92 -13.28
CA ASP A 289 -5.68 5.78 -12.52
C ASP A 289 -4.93 6.53 -11.43
N TRP A 290 -5.08 7.86 -11.43
CA TRP A 290 -4.36 8.76 -10.52
C TRP A 290 -5.30 9.77 -9.88
N GLY A 291 -4.98 10.14 -8.64
CA GLY A 291 -5.59 11.26 -7.94
C GLY A 291 -4.56 12.34 -7.71
N ASP A 292 -4.83 13.57 -8.13
CA ASP A 292 -3.97 14.70 -7.79
C ASP A 292 -4.51 15.42 -6.56
N ALA A 293 -3.59 15.90 -5.72
CA ALA A 293 -3.89 16.75 -4.58
C ALA A 293 -2.95 17.97 -4.58
N ILE A 294 -3.52 19.16 -4.51
CA ILE A 294 -2.79 20.44 -4.44
C ILE A 294 -3.31 21.21 -3.23
N ARG A 295 -2.42 21.52 -2.31
CA ARG A 295 -2.69 22.45 -1.21
C ARG A 295 -2.20 23.83 -1.59
N SER A 296 -3.08 24.82 -1.51
CA SER A 296 -2.79 26.23 -1.76
C SER A 296 -3.54 27.08 -0.74
N ALA A 297 -2.80 27.68 0.18
CA ALA A 297 -3.30 28.45 1.31
C ALA A 297 -4.39 27.68 2.13
N ASP A 298 -5.62 28.18 2.15
CA ASP A 298 -6.78 27.64 2.86
C ASP A 298 -7.63 26.68 1.99
N ARG A 299 -7.10 26.19 0.87
CA ARG A 299 -7.85 25.35 -0.09
C ARG A 299 -7.11 24.11 -0.44
N LEU A 300 -7.86 23.02 -0.53
CA LEU A 300 -7.42 21.76 -1.10
C LEU A 300 -8.10 21.54 -2.44
N TYR A 301 -7.31 21.29 -3.47
CA TYR A 301 -7.76 20.94 -4.82
C TYR A 301 -7.47 19.47 -5.05
N GLU A 302 -8.50 18.71 -5.41
CA GLU A 302 -8.40 17.26 -5.65
C GLU A 302 -8.99 16.91 -7.00
N SER A 303 -8.33 16.02 -7.73
CA SER A 303 -8.85 15.46 -8.98
C SER A 303 -8.66 13.95 -9.04
N GLN A 304 -9.41 13.29 -9.90
CA GLN A 304 -9.20 11.90 -10.28
C GLN A 304 -9.35 11.75 -11.78
N PHE A 305 -8.43 11.02 -12.38
CA PHE A 305 -8.41 10.84 -13.83
C PHE A 305 -7.68 9.57 -14.25
N ASP A 306 -8.01 9.09 -15.42
CA ASP A 306 -7.28 8.07 -16.16
C ASP A 306 -6.22 8.75 -17.04
N LEU A 307 -4.96 8.32 -16.98
CA LEU A 307 -3.89 8.88 -17.81
C LEU A 307 -4.13 8.72 -19.31
N ARG A 308 -4.95 7.77 -19.74
CA ARG A 308 -5.35 7.57 -21.14
C ARG A 308 -6.35 8.60 -21.63
N ASP A 309 -7.04 9.28 -20.71
CA ASP A 309 -7.93 10.38 -21.08
C ASP A 309 -7.11 11.63 -21.41
N PRO A 310 -7.17 12.15 -22.65
CA PRO A 310 -6.41 13.34 -23.04
C PRO A 310 -6.98 14.64 -22.46
N ARG A 311 -8.19 14.61 -21.89
CA ARG A 311 -8.85 15.79 -21.33
C ARG A 311 -8.14 16.25 -20.05
N PRO A 312 -8.10 17.57 -19.79
CA PRO A 312 -7.60 18.08 -18.51
C PRO A 312 -8.38 17.50 -17.32
N PRO A 313 -7.72 17.17 -16.20
CA PRO A 313 -8.42 16.73 -15.02
C PRO A 313 -9.31 17.83 -14.43
N VAL A 314 -10.46 17.42 -13.91
CA VAL A 314 -11.41 18.31 -13.23
C VAL A 314 -11.12 18.30 -11.74
N PHE A 315 -10.79 19.45 -11.20
CA PHE A 315 -10.48 19.58 -9.77
C PHE A 315 -11.71 19.99 -8.96
N ARG A 316 -11.92 19.27 -7.86
CA ARG A 316 -12.81 19.69 -6.77
C ARG A 316 -12.03 20.59 -5.83
N VAL A 317 -12.67 21.62 -5.30
CA VAL A 317 -12.07 22.53 -4.33
C VAL A 317 -12.75 22.36 -2.97
N THR A 318 -11.96 22.08 -1.95
CA THR A 318 -12.41 21.98 -0.56
C THR A 318 -11.75 23.12 0.21
N PRO A 319 -12.48 24.20 0.59
CA PRO A 319 -11.95 25.23 1.44
C PRO A 319 -11.88 24.74 2.90
N ASP A 320 -10.89 25.19 3.64
CA ASP A 320 -10.90 25.04 5.09
C ASP A 320 -12.02 25.91 5.72
N SER A 321 -12.50 25.48 6.88
CA SER A 321 -13.37 26.34 7.69
C SER A 321 -12.65 27.64 8.05
N PRO A 322 -13.37 28.76 8.08
CA PRO A 322 -12.80 30.04 8.57
C PRO A 322 -12.20 29.87 9.96
N PRO A 323 -11.11 30.60 10.29
CA PRO A 323 -10.52 30.54 11.62
C PRO A 323 -11.56 30.87 12.73
N ASP A 324 -11.62 30.00 13.72
CA ASP A 324 -12.47 30.17 14.90
C ASP A 324 -11.70 29.82 16.18
N PRO A 325 -12.21 30.22 17.39
CA PRO A 325 -11.52 29.96 18.65
C PRO A 325 -11.30 28.46 18.95
N PHE A 326 -12.17 27.55 18.44
CA PHE A 326 -12.07 26.12 18.69
C PHE A 326 -10.99 25.50 17.81
N ILE A 327 -10.85 25.93 16.56
CA ILE A 327 -9.72 25.55 15.69
C ILE A 327 -8.41 25.98 16.37
N ALA A 328 -8.31 27.25 16.82
CA ALA A 328 -7.11 27.75 17.49
C ALA A 328 -6.78 26.91 18.75
N ARG A 329 -7.80 26.52 19.52
CA ARG A 329 -7.66 25.68 20.71
C ARG A 329 -7.23 24.26 20.37
N ALA A 330 -7.81 23.65 19.33
CA ALA A 330 -7.40 22.34 18.85
C ALA A 330 -5.91 22.30 18.47
N PHE A 331 -5.42 23.33 17.80
CA PHE A 331 -3.99 23.43 17.42
C PHE A 331 -3.03 23.65 18.59
N GLN A 332 -3.53 23.94 19.81
CA GLN A 332 -2.71 23.95 21.04
C GLN A 332 -2.49 22.54 21.61
N MET A 333 -3.27 21.53 21.16
CA MET A 333 -3.18 20.15 21.63
C MET A 333 -2.01 19.42 20.97
N PRO A 334 -1.15 18.71 21.73
CA PRO A 334 -0.01 17.97 21.18
C PRO A 334 -0.43 16.91 20.14
N GLU A 335 -1.56 16.25 20.34
CA GLU A 335 -2.12 15.23 19.45
C GLU A 335 -2.47 15.83 18.08
N VAL A 336 -3.11 16.98 18.09
CA VAL A 336 -3.47 17.72 16.86
C VAL A 336 -2.21 18.18 16.11
N GLN A 337 -1.20 18.68 16.84
CA GLN A 337 0.09 19.07 16.23
C GLN A 337 0.81 17.87 15.61
N LEU A 338 0.81 16.73 16.29
CA LEU A 338 1.38 15.49 15.78
C LEU A 338 0.65 15.00 14.52
N TYR A 339 -0.70 15.02 14.57
CA TYR A 339 -1.52 14.68 13.41
C TYR A 339 -1.22 15.61 12.22
N TRP A 340 -1.13 16.91 12.45
CA TRP A 340 -0.86 17.92 11.44
C TRP A 340 0.52 17.76 10.78
N GLN A 341 1.51 17.33 11.54
CA GLN A 341 2.84 16.98 11.01
C GLN A 341 2.81 15.72 10.15
N PHE A 342 1.94 14.77 10.47
CA PHE A 342 1.75 13.55 9.68
C PHE A 342 0.99 13.83 8.38
N ALA A 343 -0.01 14.71 8.41
CA ALA A 343 -0.89 14.98 7.28
C ALA A 343 -0.13 15.71 6.15
N ARG A 344 -0.18 15.16 4.94
CA ARG A 344 0.43 15.76 3.72
C ARG A 344 -0.52 16.70 3.00
N PHE A 345 -1.80 16.33 2.92
CA PHE A 345 -2.86 17.10 2.29
C PHE A 345 -4.00 17.31 3.29
N PRO A 346 -3.72 18.08 4.37
CA PRO A 346 -4.69 18.30 5.41
C PRO A 346 -5.86 19.17 4.93
N SER A 347 -7.04 18.96 5.52
CA SER A 347 -8.20 19.86 5.45
C SER A 347 -8.74 20.07 6.85
N ILE A 348 -9.36 21.23 7.10
CA ILE A 348 -9.94 21.60 8.38
C ILE A 348 -11.42 21.89 8.20
N MET A 349 -12.25 21.17 8.97
CA MET A 349 -13.68 21.46 9.08
C MET A 349 -14.03 21.80 10.53
N SER A 350 -14.83 22.83 10.74
CA SER A 350 -15.33 23.22 12.05
C SER A 350 -16.83 23.47 11.96
N PHE A 351 -17.60 22.84 12.85
CA PHE A 351 -19.06 22.95 12.86
C PHE A 351 -19.64 22.72 14.25
N VAL A 352 -20.90 23.14 14.43
CA VAL A 352 -21.67 22.93 15.67
C VAL A 352 -22.60 21.72 15.48
N ASP A 353 -22.55 20.77 16.41
CA ASP A 353 -23.52 19.66 16.51
C ASP A 353 -24.21 19.70 17.87
N GLY A 354 -25.45 20.22 17.89
CA GLY A 354 -26.21 20.43 19.11
C GLY A 354 -25.54 21.39 20.10
N ASN A 355 -25.09 20.86 21.22
CA ASN A 355 -24.41 21.63 22.27
C ASN A 355 -22.86 21.53 22.22
N THR A 356 -22.32 20.88 21.20
CA THR A 356 -20.89 20.67 21.06
C THR A 356 -20.35 21.41 19.83
N HIS A 357 -19.07 21.77 19.89
CA HIS A 357 -18.32 22.30 18.76
C HIS A 357 -17.30 21.27 18.31
N VAL A 358 -17.29 20.96 17.02
CA VAL A 358 -16.49 19.89 16.45
C VAL A 358 -15.44 20.44 15.50
N VAL A 359 -14.19 20.07 15.69
CA VAL A 359 -13.10 20.35 14.77
C VAL A 359 -12.62 19.04 14.17
N GLU A 360 -12.68 18.94 12.85
CA GLU A 360 -12.21 17.79 12.06
C GLU A 360 -10.96 18.16 11.28
N LEU A 361 -9.96 17.30 11.36
CA LEU A 361 -8.72 17.38 10.61
C LEU A 361 -8.68 16.17 9.66
N GLY A 362 -8.85 16.41 8.36
CA GLY A 362 -8.84 15.37 7.34
C GLY A 362 -7.46 15.17 6.71
N GLU A 363 -7.07 13.94 6.41
CA GLU A 363 -5.92 13.64 5.57
C GLU A 363 -6.38 13.08 4.22
N ASN A 364 -6.10 13.80 3.14
CA ASN A 364 -6.70 13.53 1.84
C ASN A 364 -5.81 12.67 0.90
N ARG A 365 -4.65 12.17 1.36
CA ARG A 365 -3.83 11.20 0.58
C ARG A 365 -4.57 9.92 0.20
N PHE A 366 -5.57 9.56 0.99
CA PHE A 366 -6.33 8.32 0.85
C PHE A 366 -7.76 8.56 0.37
N SER A 367 -8.03 9.78 -0.10
CA SER A 367 -9.30 10.15 -0.71
C SER A 367 -9.47 9.41 -2.03
N ASP A 368 -10.62 8.74 -2.20
CA ASP A 368 -10.98 8.17 -3.49
C ASP A 368 -11.80 9.16 -4.36
N GLY A 369 -11.91 10.43 -3.94
CA GLY A 369 -12.62 11.52 -4.62
C GLY A 369 -14.09 11.25 -4.93
N ARG A 370 -14.56 10.03 -4.73
CA ARG A 370 -15.92 9.56 -5.04
C ARG A 370 -16.80 9.50 -3.80
N ARG A 371 -16.21 9.44 -2.60
CA ARG A 371 -16.95 9.30 -1.35
C ARG A 371 -17.56 10.64 -0.93
N ARG A 372 -18.84 10.62 -0.70
CA ARG A 372 -19.53 11.62 0.11
C ARG A 372 -19.39 11.20 1.56
N GLY A 373 -18.37 11.68 2.27
CA GLY A 373 -18.17 11.32 3.66
C GLY A 373 -16.76 11.70 4.15
N PRO A 374 -16.53 11.65 5.46
CA PRO A 374 -15.22 11.94 6.02
C PRO A 374 -14.19 10.95 5.46
N GLN A 375 -12.98 11.47 5.24
CA GLN A 375 -11.88 10.69 4.68
C GLN A 375 -11.40 9.63 5.69
N PRO A 376 -10.83 8.50 5.22
CA PRO A 376 -10.01 7.67 6.10
C PRO A 376 -8.94 8.55 6.76
N PHE A 377 -8.56 8.26 7.96
CA PHE A 377 -7.61 9.10 8.72
C PHE A 377 -8.12 10.54 9.00
N THR A 378 -9.41 10.72 9.27
CA THR A 378 -9.91 11.96 9.84
C THR A 378 -9.81 11.88 11.36
N TYR A 379 -9.14 12.89 11.96
CA TYR A 379 -9.04 13.09 13.40
C TYR A 379 -10.02 14.15 13.86
N GLN A 380 -10.79 13.88 14.91
CA GLN A 380 -11.83 14.77 15.40
C GLN A 380 -11.57 15.16 16.85
N VAL A 381 -11.80 16.43 17.17
CA VAL A 381 -11.83 16.96 18.53
C VAL A 381 -13.21 17.57 18.79
N VAL A 382 -13.87 17.13 19.84
CA VAL A 382 -15.20 17.59 20.24
C VAL A 382 -15.08 18.43 21.52
N PHE A 383 -15.57 19.65 21.47
CA PHE A 383 -15.58 20.58 22.58
C PHE A 383 -17.01 20.83 23.11
N ASP A 384 -17.14 21.15 24.39
CA ASP A 384 -18.34 21.77 24.91
C ASP A 384 -18.35 23.29 24.61
N LYS A 385 -19.44 23.97 24.97
CA LYS A 385 -19.59 25.43 24.76
C LYS A 385 -18.52 26.27 25.48
N THR A 386 -17.87 25.73 26.51
CA THR A 386 -16.81 26.43 27.27
C THR A 386 -15.43 26.20 26.66
N GLY A 387 -15.35 25.29 25.68
CA GLY A 387 -14.12 24.86 25.03
C GLY A 387 -13.37 23.79 25.81
N LYS A 388 -14.02 23.05 26.71
CA LYS A 388 -13.46 21.85 27.31
C LYS A 388 -13.55 20.71 26.32
N VAL A 389 -12.47 19.96 26.15
CA VAL A 389 -12.46 18.74 25.32
C VAL A 389 -13.34 17.68 25.97
N LEU A 390 -14.30 17.17 25.20
CA LEU A 390 -15.19 16.07 25.58
C LEU A 390 -14.72 14.73 25.01
N GLU A 391 -14.24 14.74 23.78
CA GLU A 391 -13.84 13.55 23.03
C GLU A 391 -12.80 13.93 22.00
N GLU A 392 -11.81 13.07 21.75
CA GLU A 392 -10.85 13.22 20.67
C GLU A 392 -10.42 11.86 20.13
N GLY A 393 -10.05 11.78 18.85
CA GLY A 393 -9.57 10.55 18.23
C GLY A 393 -9.94 10.41 16.76
N TRP A 394 -9.69 9.21 16.23
CA TRP A 394 -10.15 8.85 14.89
C TRP A 394 -11.67 8.77 14.83
N LEU A 395 -12.23 9.06 13.65
CA LEU A 395 -13.66 8.99 13.45
C LEU A 395 -14.25 7.62 13.79
N THR A 396 -15.01 7.57 14.87
CA THR A 396 -15.88 6.43 15.21
C THR A 396 -17.17 6.45 14.38
N SER A 397 -17.96 5.37 14.42
CA SER A 397 -19.23 5.31 13.69
C SER A 397 -20.21 6.42 14.11
N GLY A 398 -20.22 6.81 15.39
CA GLY A 398 -21.05 7.90 15.89
C GLY A 398 -20.58 9.28 15.43
N MET A 399 -19.26 9.51 15.43
CA MET A 399 -18.64 10.71 14.92
C MET A 399 -18.85 10.85 13.41
N MET A 400 -18.75 9.73 12.66
CA MET A 400 -18.98 9.70 11.21
C MET A 400 -20.42 10.13 10.86
N GLN A 401 -21.43 9.75 11.64
CA GLN A 401 -22.80 10.20 11.41
C GLN A 401 -22.98 11.71 11.62
N ARG A 402 -22.25 12.31 12.59
CA ARG A 402 -22.25 13.79 12.80
C ARG A 402 -21.62 14.50 11.59
N SER A 403 -20.46 14.04 11.17
CA SER A 403 -19.72 14.60 10.02
C SER A 403 -20.56 14.52 8.74
N MET A 404 -21.17 13.39 8.45
CA MET A 404 -22.00 13.19 7.25
C MET A 404 -23.22 14.12 7.16
N ARG A 405 -23.79 14.54 8.30
CA ARG A 405 -24.92 15.48 8.33
C ARG A 405 -24.53 16.90 7.90
N GLN A 406 -23.26 17.27 8.04
CA GLN A 406 -22.73 18.59 7.74
C GLN A 406 -22.18 18.75 6.33
N MET A 407 -22.03 17.62 5.59
CA MET A 407 -21.53 17.68 4.22
C MET A 407 -22.58 18.23 3.27
N VAL A 408 -22.50 19.52 3.00
CA VAL A 408 -23.27 20.17 1.93
C VAL A 408 -22.68 19.78 0.57
N PRO A 409 -23.51 19.43 -0.44
CA PRO A 409 -23.01 19.24 -1.79
C PRO A 409 -22.27 20.47 -2.28
N GLN A 410 -20.97 20.36 -2.56
CA GLN A 410 -20.18 21.48 -3.04
C GLN A 410 -20.49 21.78 -4.50
N PRO A 411 -20.64 23.05 -4.90
CA PRO A 411 -20.84 23.40 -6.28
C PRO A 411 -19.60 23.06 -7.12
N CYS A 412 -19.82 22.46 -8.26
CA CYS A 412 -18.74 22.21 -9.22
C CYS A 412 -18.24 23.52 -9.84
N LEU A 413 -16.95 23.57 -10.16
CA LEU A 413 -16.41 24.69 -10.93
C LEU A 413 -17.11 24.82 -12.30
N PRO A 414 -17.29 26.04 -12.84
CA PRO A 414 -17.87 26.25 -14.13
C PRO A 414 -17.13 25.47 -15.23
N GLY A 415 -17.84 24.61 -15.95
CA GLY A 415 -17.31 23.77 -17.02
C GLY A 415 -17.28 22.26 -16.73
N ALA A 416 -17.53 21.82 -15.49
CA ALA A 416 -17.64 20.40 -15.17
C ALA A 416 -18.97 19.81 -15.69
N SER A 417 -18.92 18.61 -16.28
CA SER A 417 -20.14 17.91 -16.72
C SER A 417 -20.98 17.48 -15.52
N ALA A 418 -22.33 17.57 -15.64
CA ALA A 418 -23.28 17.21 -14.58
C ALA A 418 -23.13 15.78 -14.03
N LYS A 419 -22.50 14.87 -14.77
CA LYS A 419 -22.22 13.49 -14.32
C LYS A 419 -21.11 13.38 -13.28
N ASN A 420 -20.22 14.37 -13.19
CA ASN A 420 -19.09 14.37 -12.25
C ASN A 420 -19.38 15.15 -10.96
N CYS A 421 -20.58 15.71 -10.86
CA CYS A 421 -21.01 16.59 -9.78
C CYS A 421 -22.15 16.03 -8.91
N GLN A 422 -22.56 14.78 -9.15
CA GLN A 422 -23.56 14.09 -8.32
C GLN A 422 -22.97 13.12 -7.33
#